data_361b926b6272ad0e9a8e6a3db03fad29
#
_entry.id   361b926b6272ad0e9a8e6a3db03fad29
#
_cell.length_a   1.000
_cell.length_b   1.000
_cell.length_c   1.000
_cell.angle_alpha   90.00
_cell.angle_beta   90.00
_cell.angle_gamma   90.00
#
_symmetry.space_group_name_H-M   'P 1'
#
loop_
_entity.id
_entity.type
_entity.pdbx_description
1 polymer ?
#
loop_
_entity_poly.entity_id
_entity_poly.type
_entity_poly.pdbx_seq_one_letter_code
_entity_poly.pdbx_strand_id
1 'polypeptide(L)'
;MYGKNHPYGELTTEETLKNIELDDVKAYYSSYVKPNVAYMAVVGDIDLKEAKTLITKYFGDWESGEVPTHTYEMPEAPKTMKVVLVNKPGAVQSVISTINILDLKPGSADAIAANITNGILGGGFVSKLNLNLREANYYTYGARSSIS
;
A
#
# COMPACT_ATOMS: atom_id res chain seq x y z
N MET A 1 -9.47 7.04 -9.30
CA MET A 1 -8.07 7.39 -9.51
C MET A 1 -7.44 6.50 -10.59
N TYR A 2 -7.22 5.24 -10.31
CA TYR A 2 -6.55 4.31 -11.23
C TYR A 2 -7.41 3.81 -12.40
N GLY A 3 -8.73 3.98 -12.35
CA GLY A 3 -9.63 3.47 -13.38
C GLY A 3 -9.88 1.95 -13.27
N LYS A 4 -10.83 1.46 -14.08
CA LYS A 4 -11.27 0.05 -14.01
C LYS A 4 -10.26 -0.96 -14.59
N ASN A 5 -9.31 -0.49 -15.38
CA ASN A 5 -8.32 -1.35 -16.05
C ASN A 5 -6.98 -1.43 -15.29
N HIS A 6 -6.93 -0.94 -14.08
CA HIS A 6 -5.75 -0.99 -13.22
C HIS A 6 -6.09 -1.77 -11.95
N PRO A 7 -5.21 -2.65 -11.44
CA PRO A 7 -5.50 -3.46 -10.25
C PRO A 7 -5.92 -2.64 -9.03
N TYR A 8 -5.31 -1.47 -8.82
CA TYR A 8 -5.70 -0.55 -7.73
C TYR A 8 -7.04 0.16 -7.97
N GLY A 9 -7.65 -0.01 -9.13
CA GLY A 9 -8.99 0.50 -9.44
C GLY A 9 -10.10 -0.54 -9.31
N GLU A 10 -9.73 -1.79 -9.06
CA GLU A 10 -10.69 -2.85 -8.81
C GLU A 10 -11.31 -2.72 -7.42
N LEU A 11 -12.61 -2.96 -7.34
CA LEU A 11 -13.34 -2.94 -6.08
C LEU A 11 -13.60 -4.38 -5.63
N THR A 12 -13.20 -4.68 -4.41
CA THR A 12 -13.58 -5.93 -3.76
C THR A 12 -15.06 -5.87 -3.41
N THR A 13 -15.83 -6.81 -3.94
CA THR A 13 -17.26 -6.96 -3.67
C THR A 13 -17.54 -8.32 -3.03
N GLU A 14 -18.73 -8.50 -2.46
CA GLU A 14 -19.14 -9.80 -1.94
C GLU A 14 -19.16 -10.88 -3.03
N GLU A 15 -19.52 -10.51 -4.25
CA GLU A 15 -19.51 -11.40 -5.42
C GLU A 15 -18.08 -11.81 -5.77
N THR A 16 -17.14 -10.86 -5.89
CA THR A 16 -15.74 -11.18 -6.21
C THR A 16 -15.09 -12.05 -5.14
N LEU A 17 -15.42 -11.85 -3.86
CA LEU A 17 -14.92 -12.70 -2.78
C LEU A 17 -15.49 -14.13 -2.82
N LYS A 18 -16.76 -14.29 -3.17
CA LYS A 18 -17.39 -15.61 -3.31
C LYS A 18 -16.84 -16.43 -4.49
N ASN A 19 -16.30 -15.76 -5.49
CA ASN A 19 -15.73 -16.40 -6.67
C ASN A 19 -14.31 -16.94 -6.46
N ILE A 20 -13.66 -16.63 -5.32
CA ILE A 20 -12.31 -17.12 -5.02
C ILE A 20 -12.42 -18.57 -4.52
N GLU A 21 -11.80 -19.47 -5.24
CA GLU A 21 -11.74 -20.89 -4.93
C GLU A 21 -10.35 -21.29 -4.40
N LEU A 22 -10.25 -22.46 -3.77
CA LEU A 22 -8.97 -22.97 -3.25
C LEU A 22 -7.94 -23.15 -4.35
N ASP A 23 -8.38 -23.48 -5.56
CA ASP A 23 -7.46 -23.69 -6.69
C ASP A 23 -6.87 -22.36 -7.20
N ASP A 24 -7.57 -21.23 -7.08
CA ASP A 24 -7.01 -19.91 -7.34
C ASP A 24 -5.87 -19.59 -6.37
N VAL A 25 -6.06 -19.89 -5.08
CA VAL A 25 -5.05 -19.69 -4.05
C VAL A 25 -3.82 -20.56 -4.31
N LYS A 26 -4.02 -21.83 -4.68
CA LYS A 26 -2.91 -22.74 -5.04
C LYS A 26 -2.18 -22.26 -6.30
N ALA A 27 -2.91 -21.83 -7.31
CA ALA A 27 -2.35 -21.29 -8.55
C ALA A 27 -1.51 -20.03 -8.28
N TYR A 28 -2.03 -19.12 -7.48
CA TYR A 28 -1.29 -17.94 -7.04
C TYR A 28 -0.01 -18.32 -6.30
N TYR A 29 -0.10 -19.18 -5.29
CA TYR A 29 1.05 -19.63 -4.52
C TYR A 29 2.11 -20.27 -5.41
N SER A 30 1.72 -21.20 -6.28
CA SER A 30 2.65 -21.89 -7.18
C SER A 30 3.31 -20.98 -8.21
N SER A 31 2.65 -19.89 -8.61
CA SER A 31 3.16 -18.95 -9.61
C SER A 31 4.07 -17.87 -9.02
N TYR A 32 3.73 -17.36 -7.82
CA TYR A 32 4.38 -16.15 -7.29
C TYR A 32 5.28 -16.39 -6.08
N VAL A 33 5.06 -17.46 -5.31
CA VAL A 33 5.86 -17.75 -4.12
C VAL A 33 7.04 -18.63 -4.48
N LYS A 34 8.17 -18.00 -4.82
CA LYS A 34 9.40 -18.66 -5.27
C LYS A 34 10.61 -18.12 -4.50
N PRO A 35 11.64 -18.97 -4.21
CA PRO A 35 12.81 -18.53 -3.46
C PRO A 35 13.64 -17.47 -4.17
N ASN A 36 13.66 -17.45 -5.50
CA ASN A 36 14.41 -16.47 -6.28
C ASN A 36 13.83 -15.04 -6.25
N VAL A 37 12.64 -14.85 -5.69
CA VAL A 37 12.03 -13.54 -5.42
C VAL A 37 11.74 -13.31 -3.93
N ALA A 38 12.22 -14.19 -3.06
CA ALA A 38 12.03 -14.11 -1.62
C ALA A 38 13.24 -13.47 -0.94
N TYR A 39 12.98 -12.65 0.06
CA TYR A 39 14.00 -12.07 0.94
C TYR A 39 13.68 -12.50 2.37
N MET A 40 14.69 -13.00 3.08
CA MET A 40 14.55 -13.42 4.46
C MET A 40 15.51 -12.64 5.36
N ALA A 41 15.00 -12.06 6.44
CA ALA A 41 15.80 -11.47 7.49
C ALA A 41 15.66 -12.31 8.77
N VAL A 42 16.79 -12.68 9.37
CA VAL A 42 16.82 -13.42 10.64
C VAL A 42 17.44 -12.50 11.70
N VAL A 43 16.68 -12.21 12.73
CA VAL A 43 17.09 -11.32 13.83
C VAL A 43 16.81 -12.03 15.17
N GLY A 44 17.83 -12.13 16.02
CA GLY A 44 17.70 -12.76 17.33
C GLY A 44 19.05 -13.20 17.88
N ASP A 45 19.02 -13.94 18.98
CA ASP A 45 20.20 -14.57 19.59
C ASP A 45 20.54 -15.85 18.82
N ILE A 46 21.11 -15.69 17.64
CA ILE A 46 21.48 -16.77 16.73
C ILE A 46 22.72 -16.37 15.91
N ASP A 47 23.67 -17.28 15.75
CA ASP A 47 24.81 -17.03 14.89
C ASP A 47 24.51 -17.33 13.40
N LEU A 48 25.38 -16.78 12.52
CA LEU A 48 25.20 -16.93 11.07
C LEU A 48 25.28 -18.40 10.60
N LYS A 49 26.10 -19.23 11.26
CA LYS A 49 26.28 -20.64 10.89
C LYS A 49 25.03 -21.44 11.24
N GLU A 50 24.48 -21.21 12.42
CA GLU A 50 23.24 -21.85 12.86
C GLU A 50 22.07 -21.40 11.98
N ALA A 51 21.93 -20.09 11.73
CA ALA A 51 20.91 -19.55 10.85
C ALA A 51 20.95 -20.18 9.45
N LYS A 52 22.15 -20.24 8.83
CA LYS A 52 22.31 -20.92 7.53
C LYS A 52 21.94 -22.40 7.58
N THR A 53 22.31 -23.11 8.64
CA THR A 53 21.99 -24.52 8.79
C THR A 53 20.47 -24.73 8.85
N LEU A 54 19.77 -23.94 9.64
CA LEU A 54 18.30 -24.00 9.76
C LEU A 54 17.61 -23.62 8.45
N ILE A 55 18.04 -22.54 7.80
CA ILE A 55 17.47 -22.11 6.52
C ILE A 55 17.65 -23.21 5.47
N THR A 56 18.85 -23.76 5.34
CA THR A 56 19.10 -24.84 4.39
C THR A 56 18.25 -26.07 4.70
N LYS A 57 18.09 -26.42 5.97
CA LYS A 57 17.28 -27.57 6.38
C LYS A 57 15.80 -27.44 6.00
N TYR A 58 15.22 -26.25 6.16
CA TYR A 58 13.78 -26.06 5.99
C TYR A 58 13.38 -25.49 4.62
N PHE A 59 14.31 -24.85 3.93
CA PHE A 59 14.03 -24.17 2.64
C PHE A 59 14.96 -24.62 1.51
N GLY A 60 15.92 -25.55 1.78
CA GLY A 60 16.91 -25.97 0.80
C GLY A 60 16.29 -26.66 -0.41
N ASP A 61 15.19 -27.35 -0.24
CA ASP A 61 14.46 -28.06 -1.31
C ASP A 61 13.41 -27.19 -2.01
N TRP A 62 13.32 -25.89 -1.64
CA TRP A 62 12.37 -24.99 -2.27
C TRP A 62 12.86 -24.57 -3.65
N GLU A 63 12.19 -25.04 -4.69
CA GLU A 63 12.59 -24.87 -6.06
C GLU A 63 12.33 -23.46 -6.61
N SER A 64 13.35 -22.90 -7.26
CA SER A 64 13.24 -21.65 -8.02
C SER A 64 12.38 -21.85 -9.27
N GLY A 65 11.78 -20.77 -9.75
CA GLY A 65 10.94 -20.83 -10.95
C GLY A 65 10.72 -19.47 -11.57
N GLU A 66 10.11 -19.45 -12.73
CA GLU A 66 9.68 -18.24 -13.38
C GLU A 66 8.53 -17.63 -12.63
N VAL A 67 8.60 -16.31 -12.40
CA VAL A 67 7.52 -15.54 -11.73
C VAL A 67 6.95 -14.55 -12.73
N PRO A 68 5.62 -14.55 -12.94
CA PRO A 68 4.98 -13.61 -13.85
C PRO A 68 5.28 -12.16 -13.45
N THR A 69 5.64 -11.35 -14.43
CA THR A 69 5.84 -9.91 -14.25
C THR A 69 4.70 -9.16 -14.92
N HIS A 70 4.16 -8.17 -14.22
CA HIS A 70 3.09 -7.32 -14.72
C HIS A 70 3.57 -5.88 -14.77
N THR A 71 3.29 -5.22 -15.88
CA THR A 71 3.53 -3.79 -16.04
C THR A 71 2.20 -3.07 -16.20
N TYR A 72 2.04 -2.00 -15.46
CA TYR A 72 0.85 -1.17 -15.52
C TYR A 72 1.23 0.26 -15.85
N GLU A 73 0.47 0.88 -16.74
CA GLU A 73 0.66 2.28 -17.05
C GLU A 73 0.22 3.15 -15.87
N MET A 74 1.04 4.16 -15.57
CA MET A 74 0.65 5.16 -14.58
C MET A 74 -0.56 5.95 -15.11
N PRO A 75 -1.62 6.08 -14.33
CA PRO A 75 -2.75 6.90 -14.74
C PRO A 75 -2.34 8.35 -14.94
N GLU A 76 -2.87 8.99 -15.97
CA GLU A 76 -2.68 10.42 -16.16
C GLU A 76 -3.28 11.22 -15.00
N ALA A 77 -2.52 12.22 -14.54
CA ALA A 77 -3.04 13.16 -13.56
C ALA A 77 -4.24 13.92 -14.14
N PRO A 78 -5.33 14.09 -13.38
CA PRO A 78 -6.49 14.84 -13.88
C PRO A 78 -6.09 16.29 -14.17
N LYS A 79 -6.45 16.78 -15.36
CA LYS A 79 -6.15 18.16 -15.78
C LYS A 79 -6.91 19.22 -14.98
N THR A 80 -8.01 18.82 -14.35
CA THR A 80 -8.85 19.68 -13.52
C THR A 80 -9.22 18.96 -12.24
N MET A 81 -9.50 19.70 -11.18
CA MET A 81 -9.99 19.14 -9.93
C MET A 81 -11.33 18.42 -10.17
N LYS A 82 -11.42 17.16 -9.75
CA LYS A 82 -12.63 16.37 -9.78
C LYS A 82 -13.20 16.25 -8.37
N VAL A 83 -14.42 16.70 -8.19
CA VAL A 83 -15.16 16.56 -6.92
C VAL A 83 -16.15 15.41 -7.05
N VAL A 84 -16.05 14.44 -6.14
CA VAL A 84 -16.96 13.30 -6.08
C VAL A 84 -17.69 13.34 -4.74
N LEU A 85 -19.00 13.41 -4.78
CA LEU A 85 -19.86 13.37 -3.60
C LEU A 85 -20.54 12.01 -3.50
N VAL A 86 -20.34 11.35 -2.37
CA VAL A 86 -21.00 10.08 -2.05
C VAL A 86 -21.97 10.33 -0.90
N ASN A 87 -23.26 10.28 -1.19
CA ASN A 87 -24.29 10.47 -0.18
C ASN A 87 -24.46 9.21 0.69
N LYS A 88 -24.38 9.38 2.01
CA LYS A 88 -24.67 8.34 2.99
C LYS A 88 -25.75 8.86 3.96
N PRO A 89 -27.04 8.57 3.69
CA PRO A 89 -28.13 9.00 4.57
C PRO A 89 -27.93 8.53 6.02
N GLY A 90 -28.18 9.42 6.98
CA GLY A 90 -28.02 9.12 8.41
C GLY A 90 -26.59 9.14 8.93
N ALA A 91 -25.60 9.48 8.11
CA ALA A 91 -24.22 9.65 8.58
C ALA A 91 -24.14 10.89 9.49
N VAL A 92 -23.54 10.72 10.67
CA VAL A 92 -23.34 11.80 11.65
C VAL A 92 -22.16 12.71 11.24
N GLN A 93 -21.23 12.18 10.46
CA GLN A 93 -20.02 12.88 10.04
C GLN A 93 -19.77 12.69 8.55
N SER A 94 -19.10 13.68 7.95
CA SER A 94 -18.57 13.58 6.60
C SER A 94 -17.09 13.25 6.63
N VAL A 95 -16.63 12.45 5.69
CA VAL A 95 -15.20 12.21 5.46
C VAL A 95 -14.81 12.96 4.20
N ILE A 96 -13.79 13.79 4.29
CA ILE A 96 -13.23 14.53 3.15
C ILE A 96 -11.85 13.94 2.86
N SER A 97 -11.64 13.47 1.64
CA SER A 97 -10.36 12.94 1.18
C SER A 97 -9.90 13.70 -0.07
N THR A 98 -8.69 14.24 -0.01
CA THR A 98 -8.01 14.80 -1.19
C THR A 98 -6.92 13.83 -1.60
N ILE A 99 -6.96 13.38 -2.84
CA ILE A 99 -6.10 12.30 -3.30
C ILE A 99 -5.42 12.73 -4.60
N ASN A 100 -4.13 12.41 -4.71
CA ASN A 100 -3.36 12.60 -5.93
C ASN A 100 -2.46 11.38 -6.17
N ILE A 101 -2.15 11.10 -7.43
CA ILE A 101 -1.20 10.04 -7.80
C ILE A 101 0.18 10.67 -7.87
N LEU A 102 1.15 10.02 -7.23
CA LEU A 102 2.55 10.40 -7.28
C LEU A 102 3.35 9.26 -7.89
N ASP A 103 4.23 9.56 -8.83
CA ASP A 103 5.24 8.62 -9.31
C ASP A 103 6.46 8.64 -8.39
N LEU A 104 6.24 8.18 -7.15
CA LEU A 104 7.26 8.11 -6.12
C LEU A 104 7.49 6.65 -5.72
N LYS A 105 8.61 6.09 -6.15
CA LYS A 105 8.95 4.70 -5.82
C LYS A 105 9.65 4.61 -4.47
N PRO A 106 9.37 3.60 -3.66
CA PRO A 106 10.14 3.31 -2.46
C PRO A 106 11.63 3.20 -2.78
N GLY A 107 12.49 3.85 -1.98
CA GLY A 107 13.93 3.86 -2.20
C GLY A 107 14.42 4.86 -3.25
N SER A 108 13.55 5.62 -3.89
CA SER A 108 13.97 6.73 -4.76
C SER A 108 14.62 7.86 -3.95
N ALA A 109 15.45 8.68 -4.60
CA ALA A 109 16.15 9.79 -3.95
C ALA A 109 15.19 10.77 -3.24
N ASP A 110 14.01 10.98 -3.81
CA ASP A 110 13.00 11.90 -3.29
C ASP A 110 12.11 11.30 -2.20
N ALA A 111 12.14 9.98 -1.98
CA ALA A 111 11.25 9.32 -1.03
C ALA A 111 11.44 9.82 0.41
N ILE A 112 12.69 10.06 0.84
CA ILE A 112 12.99 10.57 2.18
C ILE A 112 12.49 12.01 2.32
N ALA A 113 12.79 12.87 1.36
CA ALA A 113 12.35 14.27 1.37
C ALA A 113 10.83 14.40 1.35
N ALA A 114 10.16 13.58 0.54
CA ALA A 114 8.70 13.52 0.47
C ALA A 114 8.08 13.08 1.81
N ASN A 115 8.64 12.05 2.45
CA ASN A 115 8.17 11.60 3.76
C ASN A 115 8.37 12.64 4.87
N ILE A 116 9.51 13.35 4.89
CA ILE A 116 9.76 14.43 5.84
C ILE A 116 8.76 15.58 5.60
N THR A 117 8.55 15.97 4.34
CA THR A 117 7.59 17.00 3.97
C THR A 117 6.16 16.61 4.38
N ASN A 118 5.79 15.36 4.15
CA ASN A 118 4.50 14.82 4.58
C ASN A 118 4.36 14.85 6.11
N GLY A 119 5.41 14.53 6.85
CA GLY A 119 5.44 14.64 8.32
C GLY A 119 5.09 16.05 8.80
N ILE A 120 5.64 17.07 8.17
CA ILE A 120 5.34 18.48 8.47
C ILE A 120 3.91 18.84 8.06
N LEU A 121 3.44 18.37 6.90
CA LEU A 121 2.13 18.71 6.35
C LEU A 121 0.99 18.09 7.18
N GLY A 122 0.99 16.77 7.34
CA GLY A 122 -0.13 16.04 7.93
C GLY A 122 0.23 14.70 8.57
N GLY A 123 1.51 14.35 8.67
CA GLY A 123 1.95 13.04 9.17
C GLY A 123 1.88 12.86 10.69
N GLY A 124 1.66 13.91 11.46
CA GLY A 124 1.64 13.85 12.91
C GLY A 124 0.62 14.77 13.57
N PHE A 125 0.49 14.66 14.90
CA PHE A 125 -0.47 15.45 15.68
C PHE A 125 -0.17 16.95 15.60
N VAL A 126 1.09 17.35 15.61
CA VAL A 126 1.53 18.75 15.51
C VAL A 126 1.76 19.21 14.04
N SER A 127 1.24 18.47 13.10
CA SER A 127 1.32 18.82 11.67
C SER A 127 0.48 20.05 11.33
N LYS A 128 0.84 20.73 10.24
CA LYS A 128 0.15 21.96 9.81
C LYS A 128 -1.35 21.75 9.58
N LEU A 129 -1.74 20.62 8.96
CA LEU A 129 -3.15 20.31 8.72
C LEU A 129 -3.90 20.13 10.05
N ASN A 130 -3.35 19.35 10.96
CA ASN A 130 -4.01 19.09 12.23
C ASN A 130 -4.08 20.33 13.11
N LEU A 131 -3.01 21.09 13.22
CA LEU A 131 -3.00 22.36 13.98
C LEU A 131 -4.02 23.35 13.43
N ASN A 132 -4.16 23.45 12.10
CA ASN A 132 -5.14 24.35 11.51
C ASN A 132 -6.57 23.85 11.64
N LEU A 133 -6.85 22.62 11.16
CA LEU A 133 -8.23 22.15 11.03
C LEU A 133 -8.83 21.65 12.34
N ARG A 134 -8.00 21.11 13.22
CA ARG A 134 -8.45 20.60 14.51
C ARG A 134 -8.25 21.63 15.61
N GLU A 135 -7.00 22.06 15.87
CA GLU A 135 -6.66 22.83 17.07
C GLU A 135 -7.12 24.29 16.97
N ALA A 136 -6.94 24.93 15.80
CA ALA A 136 -7.28 26.34 15.64
C ALA A 136 -8.75 26.56 15.25
N ASN A 137 -9.32 25.71 14.42
CA ASN A 137 -10.67 25.94 13.86
C ASN A 137 -11.74 24.94 14.32
N TYR A 138 -11.37 23.84 14.98
CA TYR A 138 -12.31 22.84 15.52
C TYR A 138 -13.23 22.19 14.47
N TYR A 139 -12.83 22.14 13.20
CA TYR A 139 -13.66 21.58 12.13
C TYR A 139 -13.70 20.06 12.12
N THR A 140 -12.69 19.40 12.68
CA THR A 140 -12.55 17.95 12.66
C THR A 140 -11.87 17.42 13.91
N TYR A 141 -12.06 16.13 14.20
CA TYR A 141 -11.30 15.42 15.24
C TYR A 141 -9.86 15.10 14.84
N GLY A 142 -9.51 15.24 13.58
CA GLY A 142 -8.15 15.06 13.10
C GLY A 142 -8.07 15.21 11.59
N ALA A 143 -6.94 15.75 11.13
CA ALA A 143 -6.59 15.85 9.72
C ALA A 143 -5.21 15.25 9.51
N ARG A 144 -5.06 14.42 8.50
CA ARG A 144 -3.82 13.68 8.22
C ARG A 144 -3.49 13.70 6.74
N SER A 145 -2.21 13.59 6.43
CA SER A 145 -1.72 13.23 5.09
C SER A 145 -0.79 12.03 5.18
N SER A 146 -0.78 11.21 4.13
CA SER A 146 0.12 10.07 3.99
C SER A 146 0.59 9.96 2.54
N ILE A 147 1.78 9.42 2.36
CA ILE A 147 2.33 8.99 1.07
C ILE A 147 2.49 7.47 1.18
N SER A 148 1.86 6.72 0.28
CA SER A 148 1.85 5.25 0.27
C SER A 148 1.98 4.72 -1.15
#